data_ca4d329a7301c50430b0600cc247b91e
#
_entry.id   ca4d329a7301c50430b0600cc247b91e
#
_cell.length_a   1.000
_cell.length_b   1.000
_cell.length_c   1.000
_cell.angle_alpha   90.00
_cell.angle_beta   90.00
_cell.angle_gamma   90.00
#
_symmetry.space_group_name_H-M   'P 1'
#
loop_
_entity.id
_entity.type
_entity.pdbx_description
1 polymer ?
#
loop_
_entity_poly.entity_id
_entity_poly.type
_entity_poly.pdbx_seq_one_letter_code
_entity_poly.pdbx_strand_id
1 'polypeptide(L)'
;GAAAMLSSCGAPQDVKSEKSEMRAPAYPLVMIDPYTSAWSFTDNLYDGPVKHWTGKDFPFLGVAKVDGQIYRFMGTEELELLPLVKTSEQGRWTAKYTTKKPADGWQNADFNDAAWKEGEGAFGTMENESTAKTQWGEEYIWIRRKADIKDNLQGKNVYLEYSHDDDAIIYVNGVKVVDTGNSAKKHMLAKLPEEAVAALKQGENLIAIYCNNRVANALIDCGLLVEKDNTQNFTQTAVQKSVDVQAMQTNYEFTCGPVDLKLAFTSPLFMDNLDLMTRPVSYLTYEVASNDGNKHNVELYFEAGPQWALDQPHQEAVAESFTEGNLLYLKTGSRNQEILGKKGDDVRIDWGYFYMAADKENSSCATGEGKTLRKSFIDGKLTSSKTDGSDKLALVRSLGETKKAEGHLLLGYDDLYSIQYFGENLRPYWNRNGNETIQSQFAKADKEYDAVMDKCAAFDANLMKEATEVGGRKYAELCALAYRQAIAAHKLVEAPNKDLLFLSKENFSNGSIGTVDITYPSAPLFLVYNPELAKGLMNHIFYYSESGKWNKPFAAHDVGTYPLANGQTYGGDMPIEESGNMLILTAATAVVEGNADYAQKHWDVLTTWTDYLAQYGLDPEN
;
A
#
# COMPACT_ATOMS: atom_id res chain seq x y z
N GLY A 1 -2.34 30.63 20.92
CA GLY A 1 -1.36 30.60 19.90
C GLY A 1 -1.66 29.70 18.70
N ALA A 2 -2.68 28.80 18.77
CA ALA A 2 -2.98 27.88 17.64
C ALA A 2 -3.89 28.52 16.55
N ALA A 3 -4.46 29.67 16.80
CA ALA A 3 -5.40 30.32 15.88
C ALA A 3 -4.72 31.17 14.78
N ALA A 4 -3.40 31.32 14.82
CA ALA A 4 -2.68 32.17 13.86
C ALA A 4 -2.20 31.46 12.58
N MET A 5 -2.40 30.13 12.47
CA MET A 5 -1.92 29.36 11.31
C MET A 5 -2.81 29.40 10.06
N LEU A 6 -3.93 30.07 10.09
CA LEU A 6 -4.94 29.99 9.02
C LEU A 6 -5.08 31.27 8.15
N SER A 7 -4.27 32.30 8.32
CA SER A 7 -4.41 33.51 7.51
C SER A 7 -3.11 34.04 6.98
N SER A 8 -2.70 33.60 5.81
CA SER A 8 -1.97 34.44 4.88
C SER A 8 -2.25 34.01 3.45
N CYS A 9 -3.36 34.49 2.89
CA CYS A 9 -3.50 34.64 1.44
C CYS A 9 -2.61 35.80 1.02
N GLY A 10 -1.31 35.55 0.84
CA GLY A 10 -0.36 36.46 0.21
C GLY A 10 -0.11 36.00 -1.22
N ALA A 11 0.08 36.93 -2.14
CA ALA A 11 0.36 36.72 -3.56
C ALA A 11 1.53 35.73 -3.79
N PRO A 12 1.57 35.04 -4.96
CA PRO A 12 2.59 34.05 -5.24
C PRO A 12 3.97 34.73 -5.30
N GLN A 13 4.77 34.55 -4.28
CA GLN A 13 6.21 34.68 -4.33
C GLN A 13 6.77 33.30 -4.62
N ASP A 14 7.89 33.22 -5.35
CA ASP A 14 8.68 31.99 -5.53
C ASP A 14 9.20 31.48 -4.17
N VAL A 15 8.31 30.97 -3.33
CA VAL A 15 8.65 30.44 -2.02
C VAL A 15 9.10 29.00 -2.21
N LYS A 16 10.43 28.78 -2.22
CA LYS A 16 11.02 27.44 -2.19
C LYS A 16 11.15 26.98 -0.74
N SER A 17 10.64 25.80 -0.46
CA SER A 17 10.90 25.11 0.81
C SER A 17 12.37 24.74 0.91
N GLU A 18 12.93 24.73 2.13
CA GLU A 18 14.23 24.11 2.36
C GLU A 18 14.15 22.61 2.08
N LYS A 19 15.15 22.07 1.37
CA LYS A 19 15.23 20.64 1.08
C LYS A 19 15.42 19.83 2.35
N SER A 20 14.75 18.68 2.43
CA SER A 20 15.02 17.70 3.47
C SER A 20 16.33 16.96 3.17
N GLU A 21 17.17 16.82 4.17
CA GLU A 21 18.41 16.03 4.10
C GLU A 21 18.27 14.66 4.78
N MET A 22 17.10 14.40 5.35
CA MET A 22 16.83 13.16 6.06
C MET A 22 16.78 11.98 5.09
N ARG A 23 17.57 10.94 5.38
CA ARG A 23 17.39 9.64 4.75
C ARG A 23 16.16 8.98 5.36
N ALA A 24 15.07 8.89 4.61
CA ALA A 24 13.84 8.26 5.07
C ALA A 24 13.96 6.72 5.06
N PRO A 25 13.28 6.01 5.98
CA PRO A 25 13.20 4.54 5.93
C PRO A 25 12.56 4.04 4.63
N ALA A 26 11.59 4.78 4.12
CA ALA A 26 10.98 4.64 2.81
C ALA A 26 10.52 6.01 2.33
N TYR A 27 10.46 6.21 1.02
CA TYR A 27 10.09 7.50 0.43
C TYR A 27 8.67 7.44 -0.12
N PRO A 28 7.73 8.28 0.36
CA PRO A 28 6.35 8.27 -0.09
C PRO A 28 6.23 8.81 -1.52
N LEU A 29 5.47 8.12 -2.36
CA LEU A 29 5.28 8.48 -3.76
C LEU A 29 3.82 8.82 -4.07
N VAL A 30 2.92 7.84 -4.02
CA VAL A 30 1.49 8.01 -4.28
C VAL A 30 0.74 7.65 -3.01
N MET A 31 0.13 8.63 -2.36
CA MET A 31 -0.46 8.50 -1.03
C MET A 31 -1.90 9.01 -1.06
N ILE A 32 -2.86 8.11 -1.27
CA ILE A 32 -4.29 8.44 -1.30
C ILE A 32 -4.99 7.93 -0.05
N ASP A 33 -4.86 6.64 0.23
CA ASP A 33 -5.50 5.95 1.36
C ASP A 33 -4.71 4.67 1.70
N PRO A 34 -5.13 3.84 2.67
CA PRO A 34 -4.39 2.63 3.04
C PRO A 34 -4.19 1.63 1.91
N TYR A 35 -5.03 1.64 0.88
CA TYR A 35 -4.93 0.74 -0.25
C TYR A 35 -4.14 1.30 -1.43
N THR A 36 -4.21 2.60 -1.66
CA THR A 36 -3.39 3.29 -2.68
C THR A 36 -2.31 4.09 -1.98
N SER A 37 -1.25 3.38 -1.59
CA SER A 37 -0.13 3.88 -0.79
C SER A 37 1.16 3.25 -1.32
N ALA A 38 1.86 4.01 -2.17
CA ALA A 38 3.04 3.55 -2.90
C ALA A 38 4.30 4.28 -2.44
N TRP A 39 5.38 3.51 -2.28
CA TRP A 39 6.64 3.92 -1.67
C TRP A 39 7.84 3.45 -2.48
N SER A 40 8.96 4.15 -2.37
CA SER A 40 10.28 3.63 -2.70
C SER A 40 10.98 3.18 -1.42
N PHE A 41 11.42 1.91 -1.39
CA PHE A 41 12.16 1.35 -0.25
C PHE A 41 13.67 1.50 -0.40
N THR A 42 14.11 2.15 -1.47
CA THR A 42 15.52 2.36 -1.81
C THR A 42 15.87 3.83 -1.87
N ASP A 43 17.13 4.17 -1.59
CA ASP A 43 17.61 5.55 -1.63
C ASP A 43 17.58 6.12 -3.06
N ASN A 44 17.98 5.32 -4.06
CA ASN A 44 17.78 5.67 -5.46
C ASN A 44 16.47 5.06 -5.96
N LEU A 45 15.66 5.86 -6.62
CA LEU A 45 14.33 5.46 -7.10
C LEU A 45 14.37 4.29 -8.10
N TYR A 46 15.50 4.05 -8.72
CA TYR A 46 15.72 2.97 -9.72
C TYR A 46 16.38 1.71 -9.15
N ASP A 47 16.71 1.65 -7.87
CA ASP A 47 17.41 0.49 -7.29
C ASP A 47 16.46 -0.62 -6.80
N GLY A 48 15.15 -0.38 -6.85
CA GLY A 48 14.13 -1.35 -6.48
C GLY A 48 12.77 -1.04 -7.09
N PRO A 49 11.84 -1.97 -7.01
CA PRO A 49 10.46 -1.72 -7.45
C PRO A 49 9.76 -0.73 -6.54
N VAL A 50 8.78 -0.01 -7.08
CA VAL A 50 7.81 0.72 -6.27
C VAL A 50 6.96 -0.29 -5.51
N LYS A 51 6.70 -0.03 -4.24
CA LYS A 51 6.05 -0.97 -3.33
C LYS A 51 4.88 -0.33 -2.59
N HIS A 52 3.88 -1.14 -2.29
CA HIS A 52 2.89 -0.83 -1.28
C HIS A 52 3.52 -0.86 0.12
N TRP A 53 2.93 -0.19 1.13
CA TRP A 53 3.45 -0.22 2.50
C TRP A 53 3.58 -1.65 3.07
N THR A 54 2.78 -2.61 2.60
CA THR A 54 2.88 -4.03 2.98
C THR A 54 4.17 -4.72 2.52
N GLY A 55 4.97 -4.06 1.67
CA GLY A 55 6.17 -4.61 1.05
C GLY A 55 5.91 -5.36 -0.26
N LYS A 56 4.66 -5.45 -0.70
CA LYS A 56 4.32 -6.03 -2.01
C LYS A 56 4.59 -5.03 -3.12
N ASP A 57 4.95 -5.55 -4.28
CA ASP A 57 5.26 -4.72 -5.44
C ASP A 57 3.99 -4.04 -5.97
N PHE A 58 4.11 -2.74 -6.19
CA PHE A 58 3.23 -1.91 -7.01
C PHE A 58 4.03 -1.45 -8.21
N PRO A 59 4.20 -2.31 -9.23
CA PRO A 59 5.15 -2.04 -10.30
C PRO A 59 4.87 -0.73 -11.00
N PHE A 60 5.89 0.12 -11.05
CA PHE A 60 5.84 1.40 -11.74
C PHE A 60 7.23 1.73 -12.29
N LEU A 61 7.37 1.71 -13.61
CA LEU A 61 8.61 2.04 -14.31
C LEU A 61 8.56 3.44 -14.87
N GLY A 62 9.68 4.13 -14.79
CA GLY A 62 9.91 5.41 -15.46
C GLY A 62 11.22 5.39 -16.21
N VAL A 63 11.18 5.77 -17.48
CA VAL A 63 12.31 5.75 -18.40
C VAL A 63 12.32 7.01 -19.25
N ALA A 64 13.49 7.63 -19.40
CA ALA A 64 13.72 8.70 -20.33
C ALA A 64 14.50 8.16 -21.55
N LYS A 65 13.99 8.43 -22.75
CA LYS A 65 14.71 8.18 -24.01
C LYS A 65 15.18 9.53 -24.56
N VAL A 66 16.50 9.71 -24.57
CA VAL A 66 17.13 10.97 -24.98
C VAL A 66 18.03 10.70 -26.19
N ASP A 67 17.68 11.25 -27.35
CA ASP A 67 18.38 11.02 -28.60
C ASP A 67 18.62 9.53 -28.90
N GLY A 68 17.61 8.72 -28.56
CA GLY A 68 17.66 7.26 -28.73
C GLY A 68 18.32 6.48 -27.60
N GLN A 69 18.96 7.13 -26.64
CA GLN A 69 19.55 6.47 -25.47
C GLN A 69 18.52 6.34 -24.34
N ILE A 70 18.53 5.21 -23.66
CA ILE A 70 17.55 4.86 -22.61
C ILE A 70 18.17 5.07 -21.24
N TYR A 71 17.43 5.77 -20.34
CA TYR A 71 17.80 5.99 -18.96
C TYR A 71 16.62 5.65 -18.05
N ARG A 72 16.70 4.55 -17.32
CA ARG A 72 15.68 4.18 -16.33
C ARG A 72 15.91 5.00 -15.07
N PHE A 73 14.92 5.79 -14.67
CA PHE A 73 14.98 6.63 -13.47
C PHE A 73 14.09 6.14 -12.34
N MET A 74 13.13 5.25 -12.60
CA MET A 74 12.18 4.78 -11.58
C MET A 74 11.85 3.30 -11.76
N GLY A 75 11.88 2.57 -10.63
CA GLY A 75 11.47 1.17 -10.59
C GLY A 75 12.46 0.22 -11.24
N THR A 76 12.13 -1.05 -11.19
CA THR A 76 12.85 -2.14 -11.84
C THR A 76 11.90 -2.97 -12.70
N GLU A 77 12.43 -3.64 -13.70
CA GLU A 77 11.64 -4.58 -14.49
C GLU A 77 11.28 -5.78 -13.63
N GLU A 78 10.04 -6.22 -13.68
CA GLU A 78 9.56 -7.37 -12.89
C GLU A 78 10.25 -8.67 -13.28
N LEU A 79 10.49 -9.51 -12.30
CA LEU A 79 10.82 -10.90 -12.50
C LEU A 79 9.60 -11.64 -13.07
N GLU A 80 9.80 -12.33 -14.18
CA GLU A 80 8.79 -13.20 -14.76
C GLU A 80 8.98 -14.61 -14.20
N LEU A 81 8.10 -15.02 -13.29
CA LEU A 81 8.16 -16.28 -12.58
C LEU A 81 7.06 -17.22 -13.06
N LEU A 82 7.42 -18.49 -13.30
CA LEU A 82 6.49 -19.54 -13.70
C LEU A 82 6.32 -20.57 -12.57
N PRO A 83 5.09 -21.00 -12.27
CA PRO A 83 4.86 -22.02 -11.26
C PRO A 83 5.50 -23.37 -11.62
N LEU A 84 6.32 -23.90 -10.72
CA LEU A 84 6.86 -25.27 -10.77
C LEU A 84 6.09 -26.20 -9.84
N VAL A 85 5.86 -25.74 -8.63
CA VAL A 85 5.14 -26.44 -7.55
C VAL A 85 4.11 -25.47 -7.01
N LYS A 86 2.85 -25.82 -7.16
CA LYS A 86 1.73 -24.91 -6.88
C LYS A 86 1.53 -24.68 -5.38
N THR A 87 1.20 -23.45 -5.00
CA THR A 87 0.60 -23.13 -3.69
C THR A 87 -0.87 -23.58 -3.66
N SER A 88 -1.51 -23.52 -2.51
CA SER A 88 -2.94 -23.89 -2.37
C SER A 88 -3.87 -22.99 -3.20
N GLU A 89 -3.46 -21.75 -3.46
CA GLU A 89 -4.22 -20.79 -4.27
C GLU A 89 -4.12 -21.10 -5.78
N GLN A 90 -3.03 -21.75 -6.19
CA GLN A 90 -2.80 -22.13 -7.59
C GLN A 90 -3.34 -23.52 -7.92
N GLY A 91 -3.46 -24.39 -6.93
CA GLY A 91 -3.95 -25.74 -7.12
C GLY A 91 -3.84 -26.59 -5.87
N ARG A 92 -4.55 -27.74 -5.91
CA ARG A 92 -4.57 -28.69 -4.80
C ARG A 92 -3.22 -29.34 -4.58
N TRP A 93 -2.81 -29.47 -3.32
CA TRP A 93 -1.67 -30.27 -2.92
C TRP A 93 -1.91 -30.99 -1.58
N THR A 94 -1.23 -32.10 -1.36
CA THR A 94 -1.31 -32.88 -0.12
C THR A 94 0.09 -33.14 0.44
N ALA A 95 0.16 -33.37 1.74
CA ALA A 95 1.42 -33.68 2.43
C ALA A 95 1.19 -34.52 3.67
N LYS A 96 2.24 -35.18 4.14
CA LYS A 96 2.31 -35.78 5.47
C LYS A 96 2.60 -34.70 6.50
N TYR A 97 1.94 -34.73 7.66
CA TYR A 97 2.14 -33.76 8.73
C TYR A 97 1.99 -34.38 10.13
N THR A 98 2.58 -33.72 11.10
CA THR A 98 2.41 -34.01 12.52
C THR A 98 2.48 -32.72 13.34
N THR A 99 1.74 -32.69 14.46
CA THR A 99 1.82 -31.62 15.47
C THR A 99 2.69 -32.02 16.66
N LYS A 100 3.25 -33.22 16.64
CA LYS A 100 4.20 -33.72 17.66
C LYS A 100 5.61 -33.60 17.13
N LYS A 101 6.52 -33.11 17.98
CA LYS A 101 7.93 -32.96 17.62
C LYS A 101 8.51 -34.28 17.08
N PRO A 102 8.97 -34.30 15.83
CA PRO A 102 9.59 -35.48 15.25
C PRO A 102 11.03 -35.65 15.72
N ALA A 103 11.60 -36.83 15.41
CA ALA A 103 13.02 -37.08 15.58
C ALA A 103 13.86 -36.20 14.64
N ASP A 104 15.13 -35.99 14.98
CA ASP A 104 16.07 -35.27 14.15
C ASP A 104 16.18 -35.89 12.76
N GLY A 105 16.47 -35.04 11.76
CA GLY A 105 16.54 -35.47 10.37
C GLY A 105 15.20 -35.55 9.64
N TRP A 106 14.12 -35.08 10.26
CA TRP A 106 12.77 -35.10 9.66
C TRP A 106 12.68 -34.31 8.33
N GLN A 107 13.59 -33.36 8.11
CA GLN A 107 13.68 -32.56 6.88
C GLN A 107 14.39 -33.29 5.73
N ASN A 108 14.95 -34.47 5.97
CA ASN A 108 15.69 -35.24 4.97
C ASN A 108 14.78 -36.23 4.23
N ALA A 109 15.13 -36.55 3.00
CA ALA A 109 14.30 -37.38 2.11
C ALA A 109 14.12 -38.84 2.63
N ASP A 110 15.13 -39.36 3.33
CA ASP A 110 15.14 -40.75 3.87
C ASP A 110 14.39 -40.93 5.18
N PHE A 111 13.85 -39.85 5.76
CA PHE A 111 13.08 -39.92 7.00
C PHE A 111 11.76 -40.70 6.81
N ASN A 112 11.45 -41.58 7.74
CA ASN A 112 10.22 -42.38 7.72
C ASN A 112 9.06 -41.56 8.35
N ASP A 113 8.16 -41.08 7.51
CA ASP A 113 6.95 -40.35 7.90
C ASP A 113 5.66 -41.20 7.79
N ALA A 114 5.77 -42.51 7.70
CA ALA A 114 4.62 -43.42 7.50
C ALA A 114 3.53 -43.28 8.58
N ALA A 115 3.92 -42.92 9.81
CA ALA A 115 3.00 -42.72 10.93
C ALA A 115 2.35 -41.33 10.97
N TRP A 116 2.77 -40.42 10.09
CA TRP A 116 2.23 -39.08 10.06
C TRP A 116 0.85 -39.06 9.39
N LYS A 117 0.03 -38.08 9.78
CA LYS A 117 -1.26 -37.83 9.13
C LYS A 117 -1.05 -37.30 7.72
N GLU A 118 -2.06 -37.43 6.89
CA GLU A 118 -2.11 -36.79 5.57
C GLU A 118 -3.13 -35.66 5.60
N GLY A 119 -2.78 -34.52 4.99
CA GLY A 119 -3.66 -33.35 4.91
C GLY A 119 -3.46 -32.59 3.61
N GLU A 120 -4.46 -31.80 3.27
CA GLU A 120 -4.43 -30.90 2.11
C GLU A 120 -3.93 -29.49 2.54
N GLY A 121 -2.99 -28.95 1.79
CA GLY A 121 -2.51 -27.57 1.99
C GLY A 121 -3.49 -26.51 1.44
N ALA A 122 -3.50 -25.29 1.97
CA ALA A 122 -2.70 -24.82 3.09
C ALA A 122 -3.18 -25.38 4.44
N PHE A 123 -2.30 -25.32 5.42
CA PHE A 123 -2.62 -25.69 6.81
C PHE A 123 -2.80 -24.41 7.62
N GLY A 124 -3.85 -24.32 8.43
CA GLY A 124 -4.09 -23.12 9.22
C GLY A 124 -5.43 -23.11 9.94
N THR A 125 -5.74 -22.01 10.57
CA THR A 125 -6.99 -21.75 11.27
C THR A 125 -8.11 -21.47 10.25
N MET A 126 -8.86 -22.48 9.86
CA MET A 126 -9.84 -22.40 8.76
C MET A 126 -10.91 -21.33 8.96
N GLU A 127 -11.23 -20.98 10.20
CA GLU A 127 -12.21 -19.93 10.51
C GLU A 127 -11.75 -18.55 10.01
N ASN A 128 -10.43 -18.27 10.06
CA ASN A 128 -9.88 -16.96 9.79
C ASN A 128 -9.01 -16.90 8.52
N GLU A 129 -8.59 -18.06 8.00
CA GLU A 129 -7.72 -18.18 6.83
C GLU A 129 -8.42 -18.93 5.71
N SER A 130 -8.97 -18.20 4.75
CA SER A 130 -9.77 -18.76 3.65
C SER A 130 -9.02 -19.74 2.76
N THR A 131 -7.69 -19.67 2.71
CA THR A 131 -6.85 -20.57 1.92
C THR A 131 -6.56 -21.90 2.63
N ALA A 132 -6.75 -21.97 3.95
CA ALA A 132 -6.52 -23.17 4.74
C ALA A 132 -7.53 -24.28 4.37
N LYS A 133 -7.03 -25.49 4.12
CA LYS A 133 -7.83 -26.68 3.80
C LYS A 133 -7.74 -27.76 4.88
N THR A 134 -6.66 -27.76 5.66
CA THR A 134 -6.51 -28.61 6.84
C THR A 134 -6.44 -27.73 8.07
N GLN A 135 -7.34 -27.99 9.03
CA GLN A 135 -7.36 -27.26 10.31
C GLN A 135 -6.08 -27.54 11.08
N TRP A 136 -5.37 -26.47 11.39
CA TRP A 136 -4.26 -26.45 12.33
C TRP A 136 -4.27 -25.13 13.11
N GLY A 137 -4.23 -25.21 14.40
CA GLY A 137 -4.19 -24.08 15.32
C GLY A 137 -3.40 -24.41 16.59
N GLU A 138 -2.79 -25.60 16.66
CA GLU A 138 -1.85 -25.97 17.72
C GLU A 138 -0.56 -25.15 17.61
N GLU A 139 0.26 -25.19 18.65
CA GLU A 139 1.49 -24.42 18.75
C GLU A 139 2.50 -24.75 17.63
N TYR A 140 2.59 -26.02 17.22
CA TYR A 140 3.59 -26.47 16.23
C TYR A 140 2.99 -27.35 15.16
N ILE A 141 3.58 -27.29 13.95
CA ILE A 141 3.35 -28.23 12.86
C ILE A 141 4.65 -28.54 12.11
N TRP A 142 4.82 -29.79 11.71
CA TRP A 142 5.85 -30.27 10.79
C TRP A 142 5.17 -30.91 9.61
N ILE A 143 5.57 -30.50 8.41
CA ILE A 143 4.95 -30.91 7.14
C ILE A 143 6.05 -31.43 6.22
N ARG A 144 5.77 -32.54 5.53
CA ARG A 144 6.63 -33.15 4.51
C ARG A 144 5.84 -33.26 3.23
N ARG A 145 6.09 -32.32 2.30
CA ARG A 145 5.43 -32.24 1.01
C ARG A 145 6.34 -32.81 -0.07
N LYS A 146 5.87 -33.88 -0.75
CA LYS A 146 6.51 -34.42 -1.95
C LYS A 146 6.02 -33.67 -3.18
N ALA A 147 6.94 -33.22 -4.03
CA ALA A 147 6.65 -32.47 -5.23
C ALA A 147 7.37 -33.07 -6.42
N ASP A 148 6.63 -33.36 -7.48
CA ASP A 148 7.18 -33.91 -8.73
C ASP A 148 7.50 -32.77 -9.69
N ILE A 149 8.77 -32.61 -10.02
CA ILE A 149 9.28 -31.58 -10.95
C ILE A 149 9.70 -32.25 -12.25
N LYS A 150 9.15 -31.77 -13.37
CA LYS A 150 9.43 -32.32 -14.69
C LYS A 150 10.64 -31.68 -15.34
N ASP A 151 10.92 -30.42 -15.01
CA ASP A 151 11.94 -29.61 -15.67
C ASP A 151 13.34 -29.86 -15.11
N ASN A 152 14.35 -29.66 -15.96
CA ASN A 152 15.73 -29.57 -15.53
C ASN A 152 16.00 -28.12 -15.07
N LEU A 153 16.37 -27.93 -13.81
CA LEU A 153 16.54 -26.63 -13.16
C LEU A 153 18.00 -26.22 -12.97
N GLN A 154 18.95 -27.01 -13.50
CA GLN A 154 20.36 -26.67 -13.38
C GLN A 154 20.67 -25.33 -14.06
N GLY A 155 21.33 -24.43 -13.31
CA GLY A 155 21.67 -23.09 -13.78
C GLY A 155 20.52 -22.08 -13.85
N LYS A 156 19.32 -22.48 -13.40
CA LYS A 156 18.15 -21.60 -13.34
C LYS A 156 17.99 -20.98 -11.96
N ASN A 157 17.39 -19.80 -11.90
CA ASN A 157 16.97 -19.17 -10.65
C ASN A 157 15.60 -19.71 -10.25
N VAL A 158 15.52 -20.28 -9.06
CA VAL A 158 14.29 -20.85 -8.49
C VAL A 158 13.95 -20.08 -7.21
N TYR A 159 12.66 -19.84 -7.00
CA TYR A 159 12.14 -19.12 -5.85
C TYR A 159 11.16 -19.96 -5.09
N LEU A 160 11.21 -19.87 -3.78
CA LEU A 160 10.17 -20.34 -2.88
C LEU A 160 9.13 -19.24 -2.70
N GLU A 161 7.88 -19.49 -3.03
CA GLU A 161 6.75 -18.66 -2.66
C GLU A 161 6.11 -19.24 -1.41
N TYR A 162 5.89 -18.42 -0.38
CA TYR A 162 5.35 -18.88 0.89
C TYR A 162 4.51 -17.83 1.60
N SER A 163 3.53 -18.33 2.36
CA SER A 163 2.71 -17.54 3.30
C SER A 163 2.76 -18.23 4.65
N HIS A 164 2.89 -17.47 5.73
CA HIS A 164 3.07 -18.01 7.07
C HIS A 164 2.51 -17.09 8.17
N ASP A 165 2.18 -17.73 9.30
CA ASP A 165 1.77 -17.11 10.55
C ASP A 165 1.96 -18.14 11.68
N ASP A 166 2.86 -18.02 12.68
CA ASP A 166 3.91 -17.00 12.89
C ASP A 166 5.26 -17.43 12.27
N ASP A 167 6.16 -18.10 13.08
CA ASP A 167 7.51 -18.47 12.65
C ASP A 167 7.47 -19.65 11.66
N ALA A 168 8.19 -19.55 10.57
CA ALA A 168 8.34 -20.65 9.62
C ALA A 168 9.80 -20.93 9.27
N ILE A 169 10.14 -22.23 9.19
CA ILE A 169 11.41 -22.71 8.64
C ILE A 169 11.07 -23.69 7.51
N ILE A 170 11.61 -23.44 6.31
CA ILE A 170 11.31 -24.25 5.12
C ILE A 170 12.60 -24.74 4.50
N TYR A 171 12.63 -26.05 4.24
CA TYR A 171 13.73 -26.76 3.62
C TYR A 171 13.32 -27.31 2.26
N VAL A 172 14.23 -27.28 1.29
CA VAL A 172 14.08 -27.95 -0.01
C VAL A 172 15.18 -28.99 -0.12
N ASN A 173 14.77 -30.27 -0.21
CA ASN A 173 15.69 -31.43 -0.22
C ASN A 173 16.76 -31.37 0.90
N GLY A 174 16.34 -30.99 2.11
CA GLY A 174 17.19 -30.89 3.28
C GLY A 174 17.97 -29.58 3.42
N VAL A 175 17.98 -28.74 2.42
CA VAL A 175 18.66 -27.43 2.46
C VAL A 175 17.69 -26.36 2.98
N LYS A 176 18.09 -25.64 4.03
CA LYS A 176 17.28 -24.55 4.59
C LYS A 176 17.23 -23.36 3.64
N VAL A 177 16.02 -22.96 3.24
CA VAL A 177 15.77 -21.82 2.33
C VAL A 177 15.29 -20.60 3.10
N VAL A 178 14.40 -20.80 4.08
CA VAL A 178 13.76 -19.73 4.83
C VAL A 178 13.80 -20.03 6.32
N ASP A 179 14.02 -18.97 7.08
CA ASP A 179 13.83 -18.91 8.52
C ASP A 179 13.31 -17.50 8.83
N THR A 180 12.00 -17.39 9.09
CA THR A 180 11.32 -16.09 9.12
C THR A 180 11.46 -15.36 10.43
N GLY A 181 11.77 -16.08 11.52
CA GLY A 181 11.52 -15.55 12.85
C GLY A 181 10.03 -15.29 13.10
N ASN A 182 9.74 -14.58 14.19
CA ASN A 182 8.37 -14.27 14.59
C ASN A 182 7.78 -13.15 13.70
N SER A 183 6.99 -13.54 12.72
CA SER A 183 6.28 -12.62 11.82
C SER A 183 5.15 -13.36 11.09
N ALA A 184 4.16 -12.61 10.61
CA ALA A 184 3.09 -13.12 9.77
C ALA A 184 3.10 -12.38 8.43
N LYS A 185 3.30 -13.08 7.33
CA LYS A 185 3.36 -12.50 5.98
C LYS A 185 2.82 -13.47 4.93
N LYS A 186 2.21 -12.91 3.89
CA LYS A 186 1.66 -13.68 2.77
C LYS A 186 2.39 -13.37 1.47
N HIS A 187 2.43 -14.36 0.57
CA HIS A 187 3.01 -14.25 -0.78
C HIS A 187 4.45 -13.73 -0.80
N MET A 188 5.26 -14.21 0.13
CA MET A 188 6.68 -13.88 0.18
C MET A 188 7.46 -14.71 -0.85
N LEU A 189 8.52 -14.12 -1.38
CA LEU A 189 9.45 -14.78 -2.30
C LEU A 189 10.82 -14.87 -1.67
N ALA A 190 11.42 -16.06 -1.70
CA ALA A 190 12.79 -16.29 -1.32
C ALA A 190 13.54 -17.02 -2.45
N LYS A 191 14.61 -16.42 -2.93
CA LYS A 191 15.47 -17.09 -3.92
C LYS A 191 16.14 -18.29 -3.27
N LEU A 192 16.08 -19.44 -3.91
CA LEU A 192 16.78 -20.63 -3.45
C LEU A 192 18.31 -20.41 -3.52
N PRO A 193 19.07 -20.76 -2.48
CA PRO A 193 20.51 -20.77 -2.57
C PRO A 193 20.98 -21.79 -3.60
N GLU A 194 22.16 -21.60 -4.15
CA GLU A 194 22.73 -22.47 -5.19
C GLU A 194 22.73 -23.95 -4.81
N GLU A 195 23.05 -24.23 -3.56
CA GLU A 195 23.06 -25.59 -3.02
C GLU A 195 21.65 -26.22 -3.03
N ALA A 196 20.58 -25.44 -2.76
CA ALA A 196 19.21 -25.93 -2.85
C ALA A 196 18.78 -26.19 -4.30
N VAL A 197 19.18 -25.32 -5.25
CA VAL A 197 18.93 -25.53 -6.67
C VAL A 197 19.68 -26.77 -7.17
N ALA A 198 20.94 -26.95 -6.75
CA ALA A 198 21.74 -28.14 -7.08
C ALA A 198 21.13 -29.44 -6.55
N ALA A 199 20.43 -29.37 -5.42
CA ALA A 199 19.74 -30.52 -4.82
C ALA A 199 18.39 -30.86 -5.50
N LEU A 200 17.84 -29.95 -6.33
CA LEU A 200 16.63 -30.21 -7.09
C LEU A 200 16.89 -31.25 -8.21
N LYS A 201 15.93 -32.12 -8.41
CA LYS A 201 16.03 -33.17 -9.43
C LYS A 201 14.72 -33.30 -10.21
N GLN A 202 14.82 -33.82 -11.42
CA GLN A 202 13.63 -34.30 -12.13
C GLN A 202 13.04 -35.46 -11.40
N GLY A 203 11.72 -35.43 -11.17
CA GLY A 203 11.02 -36.39 -10.35
C GLY A 203 10.69 -35.86 -8.95
N GLU A 204 10.65 -36.75 -7.96
CA GLU A 204 10.24 -36.42 -6.59
C GLU A 204 11.28 -35.59 -5.84
N ASN A 205 10.83 -34.42 -5.31
CA ASN A 205 11.56 -33.56 -4.41
C ASN A 205 10.80 -33.41 -3.10
N LEU A 206 11.48 -33.06 -2.02
CA LEU A 206 10.88 -32.85 -0.71
C LEU A 206 10.94 -31.38 -0.31
N ILE A 207 9.79 -30.82 0.03
CA ILE A 207 9.68 -29.54 0.74
C ILE A 207 9.28 -29.87 2.17
N ALA A 208 10.15 -29.61 3.12
CA ALA A 208 9.93 -29.86 4.54
C ALA A 208 9.73 -28.55 5.28
N ILE A 209 8.65 -28.45 6.04
CA ILE A 209 8.18 -27.21 6.63
C ILE A 209 7.99 -27.39 8.13
N TYR A 210 8.53 -26.46 8.90
CA TYR A 210 8.18 -26.25 10.31
C TYR A 210 7.48 -24.92 10.45
N CYS A 211 6.39 -24.87 11.22
CA CYS A 211 5.73 -23.62 11.56
C CYS A 211 5.34 -23.62 13.04
N ASN A 212 5.52 -22.48 13.69
CA ASN A 212 5.16 -22.22 15.08
C ASN A 212 4.07 -21.14 15.11
N ASN A 213 2.91 -21.50 15.63
CA ASN A 213 1.82 -20.58 15.92
C ASN A 213 1.96 -20.10 17.36
N ARG A 214 2.33 -18.83 17.54
CA ARG A 214 2.52 -18.23 18.87
C ARG A 214 1.24 -17.61 19.42
N VAL A 215 0.45 -16.99 18.57
CA VAL A 215 -0.75 -16.24 18.96
C VAL A 215 -1.80 -16.27 17.86
N ALA A 216 -3.05 -16.54 18.24
CA ALA A 216 -4.25 -16.39 17.43
C ALA A 216 -4.29 -17.28 16.18
N ASN A 217 -4.20 -16.69 14.99
CA ASN A 217 -4.35 -17.38 13.72
C ASN A 217 -3.07 -18.12 13.32
N ALA A 218 -3.22 -19.20 12.59
CA ALA A 218 -2.12 -19.95 12.05
C ALA A 218 -2.29 -20.14 10.54
N LEU A 219 -1.20 -20.05 9.79
CA LEU A 219 -1.19 -20.32 8.35
C LEU A 219 0.19 -20.79 7.91
N ILE A 220 0.22 -21.80 7.04
CA ILE A 220 1.40 -22.15 6.28
C ILE A 220 1.04 -22.70 4.90
N ASP A 221 1.57 -22.07 3.88
CA ASP A 221 1.48 -22.48 2.47
C ASP A 221 2.80 -22.23 1.77
N CYS A 222 3.14 -23.02 0.78
CA CYS A 222 4.31 -22.76 -0.04
C CYS A 222 4.25 -23.47 -1.39
N GLY A 223 5.01 -22.94 -2.35
CA GLY A 223 5.24 -23.49 -3.66
C GLY A 223 6.60 -23.09 -4.20
N LEU A 224 6.92 -23.53 -5.41
CA LEU A 224 8.16 -23.16 -6.10
C LEU A 224 7.85 -22.50 -7.44
N LEU A 225 8.64 -21.48 -7.77
CA LEU A 225 8.60 -20.76 -9.03
C LEU A 225 9.97 -20.81 -9.70
N VAL A 226 10.00 -20.83 -11.02
CA VAL A 226 11.23 -20.70 -11.80
C VAL A 226 11.23 -19.40 -12.56
N GLU A 227 12.37 -18.72 -12.58
CA GLU A 227 12.56 -17.53 -13.38
C GLU A 227 12.58 -17.93 -14.87
N LYS A 228 11.67 -17.31 -15.63
CA LYS A 228 11.68 -17.34 -17.09
C LYS A 228 12.87 -16.50 -17.60
N ASP A 229 12.92 -16.15 -18.82
CA ASP A 229 13.92 -15.24 -19.35
C ASP A 229 13.92 -13.90 -18.59
N ASN A 230 15.04 -13.56 -17.92
CA ASN A 230 15.22 -12.32 -17.14
C ASN A 230 16.03 -11.26 -17.88
N THR A 231 16.15 -11.36 -19.21
CA THR A 231 16.80 -10.33 -20.01
C THR A 231 16.11 -8.98 -19.80
N GLN A 232 16.88 -8.01 -19.31
CA GLN A 232 16.40 -6.67 -19.04
C GLN A 232 16.36 -5.84 -20.33
N ASN A 233 15.28 -5.08 -20.54
CA ASN A 233 15.16 -4.16 -21.67
C ASN A 233 15.83 -2.82 -21.38
N PHE A 234 15.76 -2.34 -20.13
CA PHE A 234 16.26 -1.05 -19.70
C PHE A 234 17.48 -1.21 -18.79
N THR A 235 18.63 -1.48 -19.40
CA THR A 235 19.85 -1.84 -18.68
C THR A 235 20.62 -0.65 -18.12
N GLN A 236 20.45 0.54 -18.71
CA GLN A 236 21.11 1.76 -18.25
C GLN A 236 20.19 2.57 -17.35
N THR A 237 20.70 2.99 -16.20
CA THR A 237 19.96 3.90 -15.30
C THR A 237 20.34 5.35 -15.53
N ALA A 238 19.44 6.25 -15.16
CA ALA A 238 19.76 7.64 -14.85
C ALA A 238 20.72 7.70 -13.64
N VAL A 239 21.24 8.87 -13.35
CA VAL A 239 21.99 9.14 -12.12
C VAL A 239 21.16 10.04 -11.23
N GLN A 240 20.68 9.53 -10.11
CA GLN A 240 19.95 10.34 -9.12
C GLN A 240 20.89 11.30 -8.41
N LYS A 241 20.52 12.58 -8.38
CA LYS A 241 21.30 13.65 -7.74
C LYS A 241 20.79 13.96 -6.34
N SER A 242 19.47 13.90 -6.14
CA SER A 242 18.84 14.17 -4.85
C SER A 242 17.47 13.56 -4.73
N VAL A 243 17.04 13.37 -3.50
CA VAL A 243 15.66 13.14 -3.10
C VAL A 243 15.32 14.08 -1.95
N ASP A 244 14.14 14.68 -2.00
CA ASP A 244 13.67 15.66 -1.03
C ASP A 244 12.23 15.33 -0.63
N VAL A 245 12.00 15.02 0.65
CA VAL A 245 10.68 14.67 1.19
C VAL A 245 10.08 15.88 1.87
N GLN A 246 9.01 16.40 1.28
CA GLN A 246 8.18 17.45 1.85
C GLN A 246 6.84 16.87 2.32
N ALA A 247 6.02 17.66 3.00
CA ALA A 247 4.74 17.18 3.53
C ALA A 247 3.77 16.70 2.45
N MET A 248 3.72 17.37 1.31
CA MET A 248 2.83 17.02 0.19
C MET A 248 3.55 16.55 -1.07
N GLN A 249 4.87 16.69 -1.12
CA GLN A 249 5.67 16.37 -2.31
C GLN A 249 6.91 15.56 -1.94
N THR A 250 7.27 14.63 -2.84
CA THR A 250 8.58 13.99 -2.85
C THR A 250 9.26 14.34 -4.17
N ASN A 251 10.40 15.03 -4.10
CA ASN A 251 11.08 15.61 -5.23
C ASN A 251 12.39 14.86 -5.51
N TYR A 252 12.58 14.46 -6.77
CA TYR A 252 13.79 13.80 -7.25
C TYR A 252 14.46 14.65 -8.32
N GLU A 253 15.79 14.61 -8.35
CA GLU A 253 16.58 15.17 -9.45
C GLU A 253 17.48 14.08 -10.02
N PHE A 254 17.49 13.96 -11.36
CA PHE A 254 18.30 12.99 -12.10
C PHE A 254 19.07 13.66 -13.22
N THR A 255 20.21 13.06 -13.58
CA THR A 255 20.87 13.28 -14.86
C THR A 255 20.62 12.09 -15.78
N CYS A 256 20.08 12.36 -16.97
CA CYS A 256 19.82 11.40 -18.02
C CYS A 256 20.68 11.77 -19.25
N GLY A 257 22.00 11.51 -19.17
CA GLY A 257 22.94 11.95 -20.19
C GLY A 257 22.93 13.49 -20.39
N PRO A 258 22.60 13.99 -21.60
CA PRO A 258 22.65 15.42 -21.90
C PRO A 258 21.43 16.22 -21.39
N VAL A 259 20.50 15.59 -20.67
CA VAL A 259 19.37 16.28 -20.02
C VAL A 259 19.31 15.97 -18.54
N ASP A 260 18.83 16.95 -17.78
CA ASP A 260 18.46 16.78 -16.39
C ASP A 260 16.94 16.59 -16.27
N LEU A 261 16.52 15.72 -15.38
CA LEU A 261 15.12 15.43 -15.09
C LEU A 261 14.81 15.77 -13.64
N LYS A 262 13.79 16.60 -13.43
CA LYS A 262 13.15 16.79 -12.12
C LYS A 262 11.83 16.03 -12.12
N LEU A 263 11.60 15.26 -11.08
CA LEU A 263 10.41 14.46 -10.90
C LEU A 263 9.79 14.76 -9.54
N ALA A 264 8.50 15.09 -9.49
CA ALA A 264 7.79 15.37 -8.24
C ALA A 264 6.53 14.52 -8.13
N PHE A 265 6.42 13.79 -7.02
CA PHE A 265 5.21 13.09 -6.63
C PHE A 265 4.44 13.98 -5.65
N THR A 266 3.21 14.35 -6.00
CA THR A 266 2.40 15.27 -5.20
C THR A 266 1.09 14.62 -4.78
N SER A 267 0.83 14.65 -3.47
CA SER A 267 -0.45 14.27 -2.87
C SER A 267 -1.01 15.50 -2.14
N PRO A 268 -2.05 16.17 -2.70
CA PRO A 268 -2.56 17.43 -2.15
C PRO A 268 -3.49 17.19 -0.94
N LEU A 269 -2.92 16.78 0.17
CA LEU A 269 -3.64 16.37 1.38
C LEU A 269 -3.97 17.58 2.28
N PHE A 270 -4.82 18.48 1.78
CA PHE A 270 -5.26 19.67 2.51
C PHE A 270 -6.42 19.34 3.44
N MET A 271 -6.18 19.33 4.75
CA MET A 271 -7.19 19.04 5.76
C MET A 271 -8.27 20.10 5.89
N ASP A 272 -8.05 21.30 5.39
CA ASP A 272 -9.04 22.40 5.34
C ASP A 272 -9.98 22.34 4.12
N ASN A 273 -9.74 21.39 3.22
CA ASN A 273 -10.55 21.16 2.03
C ASN A 273 -10.75 19.66 1.81
N LEU A 274 -11.79 19.10 2.40
CA LEU A 274 -12.02 17.66 2.41
C LEU A 274 -12.29 17.08 1.01
N ASP A 275 -12.90 17.84 0.11
CA ASP A 275 -13.10 17.39 -1.27
C ASP A 275 -11.77 17.27 -2.02
N LEU A 276 -10.82 18.19 -1.80
CA LEU A 276 -9.48 18.12 -2.37
C LEU A 276 -8.64 17.03 -1.69
N MET A 277 -8.69 16.94 -0.36
CA MET A 277 -7.95 15.92 0.40
C MET A 277 -8.33 14.50 -0.01
N THR A 278 -9.61 14.26 -0.26
CA THR A 278 -10.14 12.92 -0.61
C THR A 278 -10.22 12.68 -2.12
N ARG A 279 -9.92 13.68 -2.94
CA ARG A 279 -9.85 13.48 -4.40
C ARG A 279 -8.89 12.32 -4.69
N PRO A 280 -9.35 11.30 -5.43
CA PRO A 280 -8.61 10.05 -5.59
C PRO A 280 -7.54 10.15 -6.70
N VAL A 281 -6.86 11.28 -6.77
CA VAL A 281 -5.89 11.60 -7.84
C VAL A 281 -4.64 12.20 -7.23
N SER A 282 -3.50 11.60 -7.55
CA SER A 282 -2.15 12.13 -7.26
C SER A 282 -1.49 12.60 -8.55
N TYR A 283 -0.51 13.49 -8.41
CA TYR A 283 0.22 14.06 -9.54
C TYR A 283 1.63 13.52 -9.59
N LEU A 284 2.11 13.26 -10.79
CA LEU A 284 3.52 13.01 -11.09
C LEU A 284 3.98 14.06 -12.09
N THR A 285 4.70 15.05 -11.61
CA THR A 285 5.22 16.17 -12.42
C THR A 285 6.61 15.85 -12.91
N TYR A 286 6.91 16.20 -14.15
CA TYR A 286 8.25 16.12 -14.74
C TYR A 286 8.66 17.43 -15.38
N GLU A 287 9.96 17.75 -15.27
CA GLU A 287 10.63 18.82 -15.98
C GLU A 287 11.94 18.29 -16.53
N VAL A 288 12.16 18.40 -17.83
CA VAL A 288 13.43 18.09 -18.48
C VAL A 288 14.10 19.38 -18.93
N ALA A 289 15.41 19.44 -18.76
CA ALA A 289 16.22 20.57 -19.19
C ALA A 289 17.56 20.08 -19.77
N SER A 290 17.95 20.63 -20.91
CA SER A 290 19.28 20.37 -21.47
C SER A 290 20.39 20.83 -20.53
N ASN A 291 21.42 20.02 -20.34
CA ASN A 291 22.58 20.35 -19.54
C ASN A 291 23.84 20.64 -20.37
N ASP A 292 23.74 20.64 -21.70
CA ASP A 292 24.81 20.94 -22.63
C ASP A 292 24.52 22.13 -23.58
N GLY A 293 23.37 22.78 -23.39
CA GLY A 293 22.95 23.93 -24.20
C GLY A 293 22.33 23.59 -25.54
N ASN A 294 22.28 22.32 -25.93
CA ASN A 294 21.69 21.85 -27.18
C ASN A 294 20.26 21.38 -26.98
N LYS A 295 19.49 21.34 -28.08
CA LYS A 295 18.21 20.63 -28.11
C LYS A 295 18.43 19.13 -28.15
N HIS A 296 17.56 18.38 -27.47
CA HIS A 296 17.55 16.92 -27.50
C HIS A 296 16.14 16.42 -27.74
N ASN A 297 16.03 15.30 -28.44
CA ASN A 297 14.74 14.62 -28.59
C ASN A 297 14.47 13.77 -27.36
N VAL A 298 13.37 14.05 -26.64
CA VAL A 298 13.05 13.42 -25.37
C VAL A 298 11.66 12.78 -25.42
N GLU A 299 11.61 11.53 -25.01
CA GLU A 299 10.38 10.79 -24.72
C GLU A 299 10.46 10.24 -23.30
N LEU A 300 9.33 10.27 -22.58
CA LEU A 300 9.20 9.66 -21.26
C LEU A 300 8.24 8.48 -21.35
N TYR A 301 8.68 7.33 -20.86
CA TYR A 301 7.91 6.09 -20.79
C TYR A 301 7.55 5.79 -19.33
N PHE A 302 6.27 5.51 -19.08
CA PHE A 302 5.77 5.09 -17.78
C PHE A 302 4.98 3.80 -17.94
N GLU A 303 5.23 2.83 -17.06
CA GLU A 303 4.57 1.55 -17.09
C GLU A 303 4.07 1.19 -15.70
N ALA A 304 2.79 0.83 -15.58
CA ALA A 304 2.20 0.33 -14.34
C ALA A 304 1.73 -1.12 -14.52
N GLY A 305 1.91 -1.93 -13.48
CA GLY A 305 1.39 -3.29 -13.43
C GLY A 305 -0.03 -3.37 -12.84
N PRO A 306 -0.74 -4.47 -13.08
CA PRO A 306 -2.09 -4.67 -12.54
C PRO A 306 -2.10 -4.86 -11.01
N GLN A 307 -0.97 -5.09 -10.39
CA GLN A 307 -0.83 -5.25 -8.94
C GLN A 307 -1.33 -4.05 -8.14
N TRP A 308 -1.41 -2.88 -8.75
CA TRP A 308 -2.05 -1.70 -8.14
C TRP A 308 -3.52 -1.91 -7.79
N ALA A 309 -4.18 -2.89 -8.45
CA ALA A 309 -5.58 -3.21 -8.27
C ALA A 309 -5.84 -4.68 -7.92
N LEU A 310 -4.82 -5.39 -7.45
CA LEU A 310 -4.87 -6.80 -7.05
C LEU A 310 -4.37 -6.98 -5.62
N ASP A 311 -4.97 -7.92 -4.91
CA ASP A 311 -4.50 -8.36 -3.60
C ASP A 311 -3.42 -9.45 -3.72
N GLN A 312 -3.63 -10.40 -4.61
CA GLN A 312 -2.82 -11.59 -4.78
C GLN A 312 -2.14 -11.64 -6.15
N PRO A 313 -0.90 -12.16 -6.24
CA PRO A 313 -0.14 -12.16 -7.48
C PRO A 313 -0.76 -13.00 -8.60
N HIS A 314 -1.64 -13.96 -8.27
CA HIS A 314 -2.27 -14.85 -9.23
C HIS A 314 -3.66 -14.41 -9.69
N GLN A 315 -4.17 -13.31 -9.17
CA GLN A 315 -5.43 -12.75 -9.62
C GLN A 315 -5.30 -12.22 -11.06
N GLU A 316 -6.37 -12.43 -11.83
CA GLU A 316 -6.45 -11.92 -13.19
C GLU A 316 -7.00 -10.51 -13.22
N ALA A 317 -6.43 -9.67 -14.07
CA ALA A 317 -6.84 -8.29 -14.29
C ALA A 317 -7.26 -8.06 -15.73
N VAL A 318 -8.04 -7.01 -15.92
CA VAL A 318 -8.38 -6.44 -17.24
C VAL A 318 -7.71 -5.09 -17.39
N ALA A 319 -7.29 -4.76 -18.59
CA ALA A 319 -6.67 -3.48 -18.92
C ALA A 319 -7.31 -2.89 -20.14
N GLU A 320 -7.51 -1.57 -20.14
CA GLU A 320 -8.04 -0.84 -21.29
C GLU A 320 -7.49 0.58 -21.35
N SER A 321 -7.64 1.20 -22.50
CA SER A 321 -7.32 2.61 -22.71
C SER A 321 -8.48 3.30 -23.42
N PHE A 322 -8.68 4.57 -23.12
CA PHE A 322 -9.70 5.40 -23.78
C PHE A 322 -9.34 6.89 -23.66
N THR A 323 -9.99 7.71 -24.44
CA THR A 323 -9.87 9.17 -24.38
C THR A 323 -11.20 9.78 -23.98
N GLU A 324 -11.17 10.70 -23.02
CA GLU A 324 -12.31 11.51 -22.65
C GLU A 324 -11.87 12.94 -22.40
N GLY A 325 -12.54 13.91 -23.03
CA GLY A 325 -12.13 15.31 -22.96
C GLY A 325 -10.71 15.51 -23.48
N ASN A 326 -9.85 16.12 -22.68
CA ASN A 326 -8.46 16.38 -23.02
C ASN A 326 -7.50 15.29 -22.53
N LEU A 327 -8.00 14.25 -21.87
CA LEU A 327 -7.16 13.23 -21.24
C LEU A 327 -7.23 11.89 -21.97
N LEU A 328 -6.06 11.26 -22.06
CA LEU A 328 -5.90 9.86 -22.41
C LEU A 328 -5.80 9.07 -21.10
N TYR A 329 -6.63 8.04 -20.96
CA TYR A 329 -6.70 7.18 -19.78
C TYR A 329 -6.22 5.78 -20.08
N LEU A 330 -5.49 5.22 -19.14
CA LEU A 330 -5.21 3.80 -19.00
C LEU A 330 -5.81 3.31 -17.69
N LYS A 331 -6.41 2.13 -17.69
CA LYS A 331 -7.19 1.59 -16.57
C LYS A 331 -6.90 0.11 -16.41
N THR A 332 -6.75 -0.35 -15.18
CA THR A 332 -6.68 -1.77 -14.83
C THR A 332 -7.46 -2.07 -13.56
N GLY A 333 -8.02 -3.26 -13.48
CA GLY A 333 -8.73 -3.75 -12.31
C GLY A 333 -8.85 -5.27 -12.34
N SER A 334 -9.15 -5.87 -11.19
CA SER A 334 -9.38 -7.32 -11.13
C SER A 334 -10.57 -7.73 -12.03
N ARG A 335 -10.48 -8.91 -12.61
CA ARG A 335 -11.58 -9.45 -13.43
C ARG A 335 -12.83 -9.73 -12.60
N ASN A 336 -12.68 -10.19 -11.37
CA ASN A 336 -13.80 -10.64 -10.54
C ASN A 336 -14.53 -9.51 -9.80
N GLN A 337 -13.87 -8.39 -9.50
CA GLN A 337 -14.49 -7.23 -8.84
C GLN A 337 -15.30 -7.61 -7.58
N GLU A 338 -14.69 -8.33 -6.65
CA GLU A 338 -15.32 -8.70 -5.37
C GLU A 338 -15.31 -7.51 -4.40
N ILE A 339 -16.26 -6.61 -4.55
CA ILE A 339 -16.34 -5.36 -3.78
C ILE A 339 -16.47 -5.67 -2.28
N LEU A 340 -15.53 -5.14 -1.47
CA LEU A 340 -15.50 -5.34 -0.02
C LEU A 340 -15.51 -6.83 0.39
N GLY A 341 -14.96 -7.70 -0.45
CA GLY A 341 -15.03 -9.15 -0.26
C GLY A 341 -13.98 -9.72 0.70
N LYS A 342 -12.98 -8.94 1.11
CA LYS A 342 -11.88 -9.38 1.96
C LYS A 342 -11.59 -8.37 3.07
N LYS A 343 -11.04 -8.86 4.16
CA LYS A 343 -10.54 -8.08 5.30
C LYS A 343 -9.21 -8.63 5.79
N GLY A 344 -8.38 -7.83 6.38
CA GLY A 344 -7.13 -8.29 6.98
C GLY A 344 -6.04 -7.22 7.01
N ASP A 345 -4.97 -7.50 7.71
CA ASP A 345 -3.82 -6.60 7.80
C ASP A 345 -3.07 -6.51 6.46
N ASP A 346 -2.65 -7.65 5.93
CA ASP A 346 -1.87 -7.73 4.69
C ASP A 346 -2.73 -7.81 3.42
N VAL A 347 -3.98 -7.38 3.49
CA VAL A 347 -4.91 -7.35 2.34
C VAL A 347 -4.79 -6.03 1.61
N ARG A 348 -4.69 -6.09 0.28
CA ARG A 348 -4.75 -4.95 -0.63
C ARG A 348 -6.09 -4.95 -1.36
N ILE A 349 -6.43 -3.81 -1.95
CA ILE A 349 -7.66 -3.71 -2.72
C ILE A 349 -7.61 -4.58 -3.99
N ASP A 350 -8.68 -5.35 -4.23
CA ASP A 350 -8.85 -6.18 -5.43
C ASP A 350 -10.21 -5.94 -6.11
N TRP A 351 -10.79 -4.78 -5.86
CA TRP A 351 -11.97 -4.27 -6.57
C TRP A 351 -11.73 -2.81 -6.96
N GLY A 352 -12.58 -2.27 -7.81
CA GLY A 352 -12.34 -0.96 -8.39
C GLY A 352 -11.20 -0.97 -9.41
N TYR A 353 -10.67 0.21 -9.75
CA TYR A 353 -9.75 0.37 -10.87
C TYR A 353 -8.67 1.39 -10.58
N PHE A 354 -7.45 1.03 -10.92
CA PHE A 354 -6.33 1.96 -11.00
C PHE A 354 -6.32 2.67 -12.36
N TYR A 355 -6.06 3.97 -12.33
CA TYR A 355 -5.99 4.81 -13.52
C TYR A 355 -4.67 5.55 -13.61
N MET A 356 -4.17 5.65 -14.83
CA MET A 356 -3.09 6.54 -15.21
C MET A 356 -3.56 7.39 -16.39
N ALA A 357 -3.39 8.71 -16.31
CA ALA A 357 -3.86 9.62 -17.34
C ALA A 357 -2.85 10.73 -17.63
N ALA A 358 -2.90 11.26 -18.84
CA ALA A 358 -2.13 12.42 -19.27
C ALA A 358 -2.89 13.18 -20.36
N ASP A 359 -2.44 14.38 -20.69
CA ASP A 359 -2.94 15.11 -21.84
C ASP A 359 -2.85 14.21 -23.08
N LYS A 360 -3.94 14.12 -23.82
CA LYS A 360 -4.02 13.27 -25.02
C LYS A 360 -3.07 13.71 -26.13
N GLU A 361 -2.76 15.01 -26.19
CA GLU A 361 -1.77 15.52 -27.14
C GLU A 361 -0.36 15.15 -26.72
N ASN A 362 0.44 14.67 -27.67
CA ASN A 362 1.81 14.19 -27.44
C ASN A 362 1.88 12.97 -26.49
N SER A 363 0.76 12.29 -26.30
CA SER A 363 0.70 11.01 -25.60
C SER A 363 0.41 9.87 -26.55
N SER A 364 1.04 8.73 -26.30
CA SER A 364 0.66 7.44 -26.85
C SER A 364 0.59 6.40 -25.74
N CYS A 365 -0.20 5.37 -25.94
CA CYS A 365 -0.36 4.34 -24.94
C CYS A 365 -0.48 2.95 -25.58
N ALA A 366 -0.23 1.94 -24.77
CA ALA A 366 -0.45 0.55 -25.11
C ALA A 366 -0.70 -0.28 -23.86
N THR A 367 -1.32 -1.43 -24.03
CA THR A 367 -1.50 -2.42 -22.97
C THR A 367 -0.98 -3.77 -23.44
N GLY A 368 -0.49 -4.60 -22.52
CA GLY A 368 -0.04 -5.94 -22.87
C GLY A 368 1.11 -6.46 -22.02
N GLU A 369 1.86 -7.38 -22.56
CA GLU A 369 3.04 -7.97 -21.93
C GLU A 369 4.15 -6.93 -21.77
N GLY A 370 4.75 -6.86 -20.57
CA GLY A 370 5.76 -5.85 -20.25
C GLY A 370 6.97 -5.86 -21.19
N LYS A 371 7.52 -7.02 -21.52
CA LYS A 371 8.66 -7.13 -22.46
C LYS A 371 8.32 -6.65 -23.85
N THR A 372 7.14 -6.97 -24.34
CA THR A 372 6.66 -6.50 -25.65
C THR A 372 6.48 -4.99 -25.67
N LEU A 373 5.89 -4.42 -24.62
CA LEU A 373 5.72 -2.98 -24.48
C LEU A 373 7.08 -2.26 -24.49
N ARG A 374 8.01 -2.71 -23.66
CA ARG A 374 9.35 -2.09 -23.52
C ARG A 374 10.16 -2.17 -24.81
N LYS A 375 10.17 -3.35 -25.43
CA LYS A 375 10.86 -3.53 -26.72
C LYS A 375 10.26 -2.66 -27.80
N SER A 376 8.94 -2.59 -27.90
CA SER A 376 8.26 -1.74 -28.89
C SER A 376 8.54 -0.25 -28.68
N PHE A 377 8.68 0.19 -27.42
CA PHE A 377 9.11 1.55 -27.11
C PHE A 377 10.56 1.81 -27.55
N ILE A 378 11.48 0.89 -27.26
CA ILE A 378 12.88 1.00 -27.71
C ILE A 378 12.96 1.09 -29.24
N ASP A 379 12.16 0.28 -29.93
CA ASP A 379 12.13 0.22 -31.40
C ASP A 379 11.39 1.43 -32.03
N GLY A 380 10.84 2.32 -31.23
CA GLY A 380 10.23 3.58 -31.67
C GLY A 380 8.75 3.53 -32.02
N LYS A 381 8.07 2.40 -31.79
CA LYS A 381 6.63 2.24 -32.04
C LYS A 381 5.96 1.44 -30.94
N LEU A 382 5.43 2.14 -29.93
CA LEU A 382 4.70 1.51 -28.84
C LEU A 382 3.53 0.67 -29.37
N THR A 383 3.54 -0.63 -29.07
CA THR A 383 2.60 -1.62 -29.62
C THR A 383 1.94 -2.41 -28.50
N SER A 384 0.62 -2.52 -28.58
CA SER A 384 -0.17 -3.37 -27.67
C SER A 384 -0.03 -4.85 -28.01
N SER A 385 -0.16 -5.67 -26.97
CA SER A 385 -0.31 -7.12 -27.07
C SER A 385 -1.40 -7.56 -26.08
N LYS A 386 -1.67 -8.84 -26.00
CA LYS A 386 -2.59 -9.40 -24.98
C LYS A 386 -1.93 -10.52 -24.22
N THR A 387 -2.18 -10.53 -22.90
CA THR A 387 -1.87 -11.64 -22.02
C THR A 387 -3.17 -12.22 -21.47
N ASP A 388 -3.10 -13.33 -20.75
CA ASP A 388 -4.24 -13.88 -20.06
C ASP A 388 -4.30 -13.34 -18.62
N GLY A 389 -4.83 -12.11 -18.48
CA GLY A 389 -5.10 -11.48 -17.19
C GLY A 389 -3.93 -10.76 -16.51
N SER A 390 -2.81 -10.53 -17.21
CA SER A 390 -1.64 -9.83 -16.63
C SER A 390 -1.15 -8.64 -17.46
N ASP A 391 -2.01 -8.07 -18.30
CA ASP A 391 -1.67 -6.91 -19.12
C ASP A 391 -1.21 -5.72 -18.25
N LYS A 392 -0.10 -5.12 -18.66
CA LYS A 392 0.42 -3.88 -18.09
C LYS A 392 -0.07 -2.68 -18.87
N LEU A 393 0.01 -1.52 -18.23
CA LEU A 393 -0.34 -0.22 -18.79
C LEU A 393 0.94 0.52 -19.14
N ALA A 394 1.09 0.99 -20.39
CA ALA A 394 2.21 1.83 -20.80
C ALA A 394 1.74 3.14 -21.40
N LEU A 395 2.35 4.24 -20.97
CA LEU A 395 2.11 5.59 -21.44
C LEU A 395 3.43 6.22 -21.86
N VAL A 396 3.46 6.83 -23.04
CA VAL A 396 4.60 7.59 -23.55
C VAL A 396 4.21 9.05 -23.72
N ARG A 397 5.04 9.95 -23.17
CA ARG A 397 4.96 11.39 -23.42
C ARG A 397 6.08 11.78 -24.38
N SER A 398 5.72 12.28 -25.54
CA SER A 398 6.67 12.77 -26.55
C SER A 398 6.88 14.27 -26.34
N LEU A 399 8.09 14.63 -25.89
CA LEU A 399 8.44 16.04 -25.63
C LEU A 399 9.09 16.71 -26.85
N GLY A 400 9.43 15.92 -27.87
CA GLY A 400 10.05 16.38 -29.10
C GLY A 400 11.48 16.89 -28.91
N GLU A 401 11.96 17.64 -29.89
CA GLU A 401 13.24 18.34 -29.85
C GLU A 401 13.15 19.59 -29.00
N THR A 402 13.81 19.59 -27.84
CA THR A 402 13.64 20.66 -26.87
C THR A 402 14.88 20.91 -26.02
N LYS A 403 15.05 22.15 -25.56
CA LYS A 403 15.99 22.51 -24.49
C LYS A 403 15.36 22.42 -23.12
N LYS A 404 14.03 22.60 -23.02
CA LYS A 404 13.27 22.50 -21.78
C LYS A 404 11.83 22.14 -22.11
N ALA A 405 11.29 21.18 -21.34
CA ALA A 405 9.88 20.81 -21.40
C ALA A 405 9.40 20.36 -20.03
N GLU A 406 8.13 20.55 -19.75
CA GLU A 406 7.50 20.17 -18.51
C GLU A 406 6.09 19.59 -18.76
N GLY A 407 5.61 18.83 -17.81
CA GLY A 407 4.27 18.26 -17.85
C GLY A 407 3.98 17.40 -16.63
N HIS A 408 2.85 16.71 -16.67
CA HIS A 408 2.45 15.84 -15.56
C HIS A 408 1.62 14.67 -16.02
N LEU A 409 1.64 13.63 -15.18
CA LEU A 409 0.69 12.53 -15.21
C LEU A 409 -0.24 12.64 -14.01
N LEU A 410 -1.41 12.04 -14.14
CA LEU A 410 -2.39 11.85 -13.07
C LEU A 410 -2.49 10.36 -12.77
N LEU A 411 -2.39 10.01 -11.49
CA LEU A 411 -2.53 8.65 -11.00
C LEU A 411 -3.67 8.60 -10.01
N GLY A 412 -4.55 7.63 -10.11
CA GLY A 412 -5.70 7.58 -9.21
C GLY A 412 -6.33 6.20 -9.11
N TYR A 413 -7.24 6.10 -8.18
CA TYR A 413 -7.95 4.85 -7.91
C TYR A 413 -9.43 5.12 -7.64
N ASP A 414 -10.30 4.42 -8.36
CA ASP A 414 -11.74 4.40 -8.11
C ASP A 414 -12.10 3.14 -7.32
N ASP A 415 -12.32 3.28 -6.03
CA ASP A 415 -12.64 2.17 -5.14
C ASP A 415 -14.13 1.82 -5.06
N LEU A 416 -15.00 2.54 -5.78
CA LEU A 416 -16.44 2.35 -5.88
C LEU A 416 -17.17 2.43 -4.53
N TYR A 417 -16.86 1.53 -3.63
CA TYR A 417 -17.23 1.52 -2.22
C TYR A 417 -15.96 1.31 -1.39
N SER A 418 -15.79 2.16 -0.38
CA SER A 418 -14.55 2.21 0.42
C SER A 418 -14.59 1.32 1.64
N ILE A 419 -15.71 1.35 2.35
CA ILE A 419 -15.90 0.78 3.69
C ILE A 419 -17.29 0.16 3.77
N GLN A 420 -17.41 -0.99 4.43
CA GLN A 420 -18.70 -1.46 4.92
C GLN A 420 -18.83 -1.05 6.39
N TYR A 421 -19.88 -0.35 6.71
CA TYR A 421 -20.15 0.21 8.04
C TYR A 421 -21.47 -0.31 8.59
N PHE A 422 -21.40 -1.23 9.55
CA PHE A 422 -22.57 -1.91 10.13
C PHE A 422 -23.58 -2.38 9.06
N GLY A 423 -23.06 -3.12 8.09
CA GLY A 423 -23.83 -3.72 6.99
C GLY A 423 -24.08 -2.82 5.78
N GLU A 424 -23.76 -1.54 5.86
CA GLU A 424 -23.95 -0.61 4.74
C GLU A 424 -22.63 -0.31 4.02
N ASN A 425 -22.66 -0.42 2.70
CA ASN A 425 -21.52 -0.05 1.85
C ASN A 425 -21.49 1.47 1.66
N LEU A 426 -20.38 2.09 2.07
CA LEU A 426 -20.18 3.52 1.98
C LEU A 426 -19.23 3.86 0.83
N ARG A 427 -19.63 4.83 -0.01
CA ARG A 427 -18.79 5.40 -1.04
C ARG A 427 -17.66 6.23 -0.43
N PRO A 428 -16.55 6.45 -1.17
CA PRO A 428 -15.54 7.41 -0.74
C PRO A 428 -16.15 8.81 -0.57
N TYR A 429 -15.57 9.60 0.32
CA TYR A 429 -16.11 10.94 0.64
C TYR A 429 -16.28 11.82 -0.62
N TRP A 430 -15.34 11.77 -1.56
CA TRP A 430 -15.42 12.55 -2.79
C TRP A 430 -16.66 12.21 -3.66
N ASN A 431 -17.21 11.02 -3.49
CA ASN A 431 -18.41 10.55 -4.19
C ASN A 431 -19.54 10.17 -3.21
N ARG A 432 -19.60 10.79 -2.05
CA ARG A 432 -20.58 10.47 -1.00
C ARG A 432 -22.03 10.55 -1.48
N ASN A 433 -22.30 11.43 -2.41
CA ASN A 433 -23.64 11.62 -2.99
C ASN A 433 -23.94 10.69 -4.18
N GLY A 434 -22.93 9.95 -4.69
CA GLY A 434 -23.09 9.00 -5.79
C GLY A 434 -23.28 9.62 -7.18
N ASN A 435 -23.00 10.91 -7.35
CA ASN A 435 -23.21 11.67 -8.60
C ASN A 435 -21.91 12.15 -9.25
N GLU A 436 -20.76 11.76 -8.73
CA GLU A 436 -19.44 12.02 -9.32
C GLU A 436 -18.91 10.78 -10.05
N THR A 437 -17.98 10.98 -10.96
CA THR A 437 -17.23 9.93 -11.63
C THR A 437 -15.74 10.11 -11.40
N ILE A 438 -14.96 9.05 -11.55
CA ILE A 438 -13.50 9.16 -11.46
C ILE A 438 -12.95 10.08 -12.55
N GLN A 439 -13.55 10.08 -13.75
CA GLN A 439 -13.15 10.96 -14.84
C GLN A 439 -13.40 12.43 -14.48
N SER A 440 -14.50 12.74 -13.78
CA SER A 440 -14.74 14.12 -13.31
C SER A 440 -13.65 14.59 -12.34
N GLN A 441 -13.14 13.69 -11.49
CA GLN A 441 -12.07 13.99 -10.56
C GLN A 441 -10.72 14.21 -11.27
N PHE A 442 -10.41 13.39 -12.26
CA PHE A 442 -9.22 13.57 -13.10
C PHE A 442 -9.27 14.88 -13.88
N ALA A 443 -10.42 15.21 -14.45
CA ALA A 443 -10.61 16.46 -15.20
C ALA A 443 -10.42 17.69 -14.29
N LYS A 444 -10.98 17.68 -13.08
CA LYS A 444 -10.79 18.73 -12.07
C LYS A 444 -9.31 18.84 -11.66
N ALA A 445 -8.67 17.70 -11.40
CA ALA A 445 -7.26 17.66 -11.01
C ALA A 445 -6.35 18.25 -12.09
N ASP A 446 -6.60 17.92 -13.34
CA ASP A 446 -5.85 18.47 -14.47
C ASP A 446 -6.06 19.97 -14.64
N LYS A 447 -7.31 20.41 -14.59
CA LYS A 447 -7.68 21.84 -14.70
C LYS A 447 -7.06 22.68 -13.58
N GLU A 448 -7.04 22.15 -12.37
CA GLU A 448 -6.57 22.86 -11.16
C GLU A 448 -5.07 22.67 -10.92
N TYR A 449 -4.34 22.01 -11.82
CA TYR A 449 -2.95 21.61 -11.62
C TYR A 449 -2.06 22.75 -11.11
N ASP A 450 -2.01 23.87 -11.80
CA ASP A 450 -1.12 25.00 -11.43
C ASP A 450 -1.46 25.53 -10.04
N ALA A 451 -2.75 25.77 -9.77
CA ALA A 451 -3.21 26.27 -8.48
C ALA A 451 -2.92 25.29 -7.33
N VAL A 452 -3.09 23.98 -7.56
CA VAL A 452 -2.80 22.93 -6.57
C VAL A 452 -1.29 22.85 -6.31
N MET A 453 -0.45 22.89 -7.34
CA MET A 453 1.01 22.88 -7.17
C MET A 453 1.50 24.08 -6.37
N ASP A 454 0.98 25.28 -6.65
CA ASP A 454 1.33 26.50 -5.89
C ASP A 454 0.92 26.39 -4.42
N LYS A 455 -0.28 25.87 -4.15
CA LYS A 455 -0.75 25.64 -2.78
C LYS A 455 0.10 24.59 -2.03
N CYS A 456 0.47 23.51 -2.68
CA CYS A 456 1.33 22.48 -2.09
C CYS A 456 2.71 23.02 -1.76
N ALA A 457 3.34 23.77 -2.67
CA ALA A 457 4.65 24.38 -2.44
C ALA A 457 4.61 25.38 -1.27
N ALA A 458 3.57 26.21 -1.19
CA ALA A 458 3.39 27.15 -0.10
C ALA A 458 3.16 26.45 1.25
N PHE A 459 2.36 25.38 1.27
CA PHE A 459 2.14 24.58 2.47
C PHE A 459 3.42 23.93 2.95
N ASP A 460 4.16 23.28 2.05
CA ASP A 460 5.43 22.62 2.38
C ASP A 460 6.44 23.58 2.96
N ALA A 461 6.60 24.76 2.33
CA ALA A 461 7.50 25.80 2.82
C ALA A 461 7.11 26.31 4.21
N ASN A 462 5.82 26.53 4.44
CA ASN A 462 5.32 27.01 5.73
C ASN A 462 5.49 25.98 6.83
N LEU A 463 5.16 24.71 6.57
CA LEU A 463 5.36 23.62 7.54
C LEU A 463 6.83 23.49 7.94
N MET A 464 7.74 23.49 6.97
CA MET A 464 9.18 23.36 7.24
C MET A 464 9.70 24.56 8.06
N LYS A 465 9.24 25.76 7.75
CA LYS A 465 9.62 26.96 8.50
C LYS A 465 9.13 26.91 9.95
N GLU A 466 7.83 26.70 10.15
CA GLU A 466 7.22 26.71 11.49
C GLU A 466 7.73 25.56 12.36
N ALA A 467 7.82 24.36 11.81
CA ALA A 467 8.33 23.20 12.54
C ALA A 467 9.82 23.37 12.90
N THR A 468 10.62 24.00 12.04
CA THR A 468 12.03 24.30 12.32
C THR A 468 12.16 25.33 13.45
N GLU A 469 11.32 26.36 13.47
CA GLU A 469 11.29 27.35 14.55
C GLU A 469 10.93 26.73 15.91
N VAL A 470 10.04 25.73 15.92
CA VAL A 470 9.57 25.07 17.14
C VAL A 470 10.55 23.99 17.65
N GLY A 471 11.04 23.13 16.78
CA GLY A 471 11.76 21.91 17.16
C GLY A 471 13.09 21.68 16.44
N GLY A 472 13.50 22.60 15.57
CA GLY A 472 14.70 22.46 14.76
C GLY A 472 14.47 21.66 13.48
N ARG A 473 15.49 21.62 12.63
CA ARG A 473 15.41 21.04 11.28
C ARG A 473 15.01 19.55 11.26
N LYS A 474 15.60 18.75 12.12
CA LYS A 474 15.29 17.30 12.18
C LYS A 474 13.83 17.03 12.56
N TYR A 475 13.29 17.83 13.48
CA TYR A 475 11.88 17.80 13.83
C TYR A 475 10.98 18.16 12.64
N ALA A 476 11.34 19.22 11.90
CA ALA A 476 10.60 19.62 10.70
C ALA A 476 10.59 18.52 9.63
N GLU A 477 11.72 17.88 9.40
CA GLU A 477 11.83 16.75 8.44
C GLU A 477 10.97 15.55 8.87
N LEU A 478 10.93 15.23 10.16
CA LEU A 478 10.02 14.21 10.69
C LEU A 478 8.56 14.59 10.53
N CYS A 479 8.20 15.86 10.80
CA CYS A 479 6.84 16.36 10.59
C CYS A 479 6.42 16.26 9.12
N ALA A 480 7.30 16.59 8.18
CA ALA A 480 7.04 16.50 6.75
C ALA A 480 6.75 15.04 6.33
N LEU A 481 7.55 14.09 6.78
CA LEU A 481 7.32 12.67 6.50
C LEU A 481 6.02 12.17 7.15
N ALA A 482 5.81 12.48 8.43
CA ALA A 482 4.67 12.01 9.20
C ALA A 482 3.33 12.59 8.71
N TYR A 483 3.31 13.81 8.22
CA TYR A 483 2.09 14.48 7.76
C TYR A 483 1.35 13.67 6.70
N ARG A 484 2.02 13.36 5.60
CA ARG A 484 1.44 12.61 4.48
C ARG A 484 1.15 11.17 4.86
N GLN A 485 2.05 10.55 5.62
CA GLN A 485 1.91 9.18 6.10
C GLN A 485 0.68 9.01 7.00
N ALA A 486 0.47 9.92 7.96
CA ALA A 486 -0.65 9.84 8.89
C ALA A 486 -2.00 10.00 8.18
N ILE A 487 -2.14 10.97 7.28
CA ILE A 487 -3.40 11.18 6.55
C ILE A 487 -3.70 9.97 5.65
N ALA A 488 -2.71 9.48 4.91
CA ALA A 488 -2.88 8.36 3.99
C ALA A 488 -3.11 7.00 4.69
N ALA A 489 -2.88 6.91 5.99
CA ALA A 489 -3.23 5.74 6.79
C ALA A 489 -4.73 5.68 7.17
N HIS A 490 -5.52 6.65 6.72
CA HIS A 490 -6.94 6.79 7.00
C HIS A 490 -7.78 6.84 5.73
N LYS A 491 -9.04 6.47 5.87
CA LYS A 491 -10.06 6.66 4.81
C LYS A 491 -11.20 7.50 5.35
N LEU A 492 -11.53 8.57 4.62
CA LEU A 492 -12.68 9.43 4.95
C LEU A 492 -13.93 8.97 4.19
N VAL A 493 -14.99 8.71 4.93
CA VAL A 493 -16.32 8.43 4.41
C VAL A 493 -17.37 9.19 5.22
N GLU A 494 -18.58 9.30 4.69
CA GLU A 494 -19.72 9.87 5.40
C GLU A 494 -20.66 8.74 5.83
N ALA A 495 -20.97 8.69 7.13
CA ALA A 495 -21.94 7.74 7.66
C ALA A 495 -23.37 8.04 7.20
N PRO A 496 -24.32 7.07 7.27
CA PRO A 496 -25.73 7.32 6.96
C PRO A 496 -26.37 8.47 7.75
N ASN A 497 -25.93 8.69 8.99
CA ASN A 497 -26.36 9.81 9.85
C ASN A 497 -25.63 11.13 9.56
N LYS A 498 -24.83 11.20 8.50
CA LYS A 498 -24.03 12.36 8.09
C LYS A 498 -22.80 12.66 8.93
N ASP A 499 -22.47 11.85 9.91
CA ASP A 499 -21.21 11.97 10.62
C ASP A 499 -20.03 11.68 9.69
N LEU A 500 -18.94 12.44 9.83
CA LEU A 500 -17.67 12.09 9.21
C LEU A 500 -17.06 10.90 9.93
N LEU A 501 -16.59 9.94 9.17
CA LEU A 501 -15.82 8.80 9.64
C LEU A 501 -14.45 8.84 9.00
N PHE A 502 -13.43 9.12 9.82
CA PHE A 502 -12.03 9.14 9.39
C PHE A 502 -11.33 7.91 9.95
N LEU A 503 -11.47 6.81 9.22
CA LEU A 503 -11.19 5.47 9.72
C LEU A 503 -9.76 5.06 9.42
N SER A 504 -9.00 4.81 10.48
CA SER A 504 -7.64 4.27 10.37
C SER A 504 -7.65 2.80 9.95
N LYS A 505 -6.61 2.40 9.21
CA LYS A 505 -6.21 0.99 9.10
C LYS A 505 -4.98 0.78 9.96
N GLU A 506 -5.07 -0.08 10.95
CA GLU A 506 -3.91 -0.50 11.73
C GLU A 506 -3.00 -1.39 10.87
N ASN A 507 -1.74 -1.00 10.76
CA ASN A 507 -0.77 -1.64 9.88
C ASN A 507 0.24 -2.45 10.69
N PHE A 508 0.66 -3.60 10.14
CA PHE A 508 1.66 -4.52 10.70
C PHE A 508 1.32 -5.11 12.08
N SER A 509 0.04 -5.14 12.45
CA SER A 509 -0.42 -5.69 13.71
C SER A 509 -1.58 -6.67 13.51
N ASN A 510 -2.79 -6.16 13.35
CA ASN A 510 -3.99 -7.01 13.23
C ASN A 510 -4.99 -6.53 12.16
N GLY A 511 -4.72 -5.39 11.53
CA GLY A 511 -5.56 -4.81 10.51
C GLY A 511 -6.86 -4.18 11.01
N SER A 512 -7.00 -3.92 12.29
CA SER A 512 -8.20 -3.30 12.87
C SER A 512 -8.53 -1.97 12.20
N ILE A 513 -9.83 -1.66 12.10
CA ILE A 513 -10.33 -0.41 11.56
C ILE A 513 -10.86 0.48 12.67
N GLY A 514 -10.47 1.76 12.63
CA GLY A 514 -10.93 2.77 13.59
C GLY A 514 -10.49 2.50 15.02
N THR A 515 -9.32 1.93 15.22
CA THR A 515 -8.74 1.56 16.51
C THR A 515 -8.48 2.77 17.39
N VAL A 516 -8.95 2.76 18.62
CA VAL A 516 -8.89 3.92 19.52
C VAL A 516 -7.47 4.22 19.99
N ASP A 517 -6.67 3.21 20.31
CA ASP A 517 -5.27 3.40 20.71
C ASP A 517 -4.34 3.83 19.57
N ILE A 518 -4.76 3.63 18.33
CA ILE A 518 -4.11 4.23 17.14
C ILE A 518 -4.56 5.67 16.94
N THR A 519 -5.83 5.97 17.18
CA THR A 519 -6.40 7.33 17.12
C THR A 519 -5.71 8.27 18.11
N TYR A 520 -5.47 7.83 19.33
CA TYR A 520 -4.91 8.66 20.39
C TYR A 520 -3.57 9.32 20.02
N PRO A 521 -2.54 8.60 19.57
CA PRO A 521 -1.26 9.21 19.19
C PRO A 521 -1.32 10.04 17.90
N SER A 522 -2.26 9.78 17.00
CA SER A 522 -2.39 10.53 15.74
C SER A 522 -3.25 11.78 15.86
N ALA A 523 -4.14 11.84 16.84
CA ALA A 523 -5.13 12.90 17.00
C ALA A 523 -4.56 14.33 17.10
N PRO A 524 -3.39 14.59 17.73
CA PRO A 524 -2.83 15.93 17.79
C PRO A 524 -2.67 16.61 16.43
N LEU A 525 -2.27 15.87 15.41
CA LEU A 525 -2.16 16.38 14.04
C LEU A 525 -3.50 16.95 13.54
N PHE A 526 -4.57 16.19 13.75
CA PHE A 526 -5.91 16.55 13.27
C PHE A 526 -6.55 17.65 14.12
N LEU A 527 -6.30 17.64 15.43
CA LEU A 527 -6.72 18.74 16.32
C LEU A 527 -6.11 20.07 15.90
N VAL A 528 -4.87 20.07 15.42
CA VAL A 528 -4.18 21.30 14.96
C VAL A 528 -4.74 21.79 13.62
N TYR A 529 -4.96 20.91 12.66
CA TYR A 529 -5.32 21.29 11.30
C TYR A 529 -6.82 21.30 11.00
N ASN A 530 -7.57 20.35 11.53
CA ASN A 530 -9.02 20.29 11.36
C ASN A 530 -9.69 19.43 12.43
N PRO A 531 -10.27 20.02 13.48
CA PRO A 531 -10.95 19.28 14.55
C PRO A 531 -12.11 18.38 14.09
N GLU A 532 -12.72 18.67 12.94
CA GLU A 532 -13.75 17.79 12.35
C GLU A 532 -13.19 16.41 12.00
N LEU A 533 -11.93 16.34 11.58
CA LEU A 533 -11.25 15.06 11.34
C LEU A 533 -10.94 14.34 12.65
N ALA A 534 -10.59 15.07 13.71
CA ALA A 534 -10.41 14.47 15.04
C ALA A 534 -11.73 13.87 15.55
N LYS A 535 -12.86 14.53 15.36
CA LYS A 535 -14.19 13.97 15.63
C LYS A 535 -14.46 12.74 14.76
N GLY A 536 -14.06 12.78 13.49
CA GLY A 536 -14.17 11.65 12.57
C GLY A 536 -13.40 10.40 13.02
N LEU A 537 -12.35 10.58 13.82
CA LEU A 537 -11.62 9.49 14.46
C LEU A 537 -12.37 8.85 15.64
N MET A 538 -13.41 9.52 16.16
CA MET A 538 -14.15 9.10 17.36
C MET A 538 -15.61 8.75 17.09
N ASN A 539 -16.23 9.32 16.06
CA ASN A 539 -17.67 9.22 15.80
C ASN A 539 -18.17 7.76 15.73
N HIS A 540 -17.41 6.87 15.15
CA HIS A 540 -17.79 5.46 15.02
C HIS A 540 -17.80 4.72 16.37
N ILE A 541 -16.93 5.09 17.30
CA ILE A 541 -16.89 4.52 18.65
C ILE A 541 -18.11 5.00 19.45
N PHE A 542 -18.42 6.29 19.37
CA PHE A 542 -19.66 6.81 19.98
C PHE A 542 -20.91 6.13 19.40
N TYR A 543 -21.02 6.06 18.10
CA TYR A 543 -22.14 5.39 17.43
C TYR A 543 -22.28 3.93 17.87
N TYR A 544 -21.17 3.20 17.97
CA TYR A 544 -21.15 1.80 18.36
C TYR A 544 -21.79 1.57 19.73
N SER A 545 -21.42 2.39 20.71
CA SER A 545 -22.01 2.37 22.05
C SER A 545 -23.44 2.92 22.09
N GLU A 546 -23.69 4.09 21.49
CA GLU A 546 -24.97 4.78 21.57
C GLU A 546 -26.10 4.07 20.82
N SER A 547 -25.77 3.33 19.76
CA SER A 547 -26.73 2.51 19.00
C SER A 547 -27.16 1.22 19.73
N GLY A 548 -26.47 0.86 20.81
CA GLY A 548 -26.68 -0.40 21.53
C GLY A 548 -26.02 -1.62 20.87
N LYS A 549 -25.30 -1.44 19.76
CA LYS A 549 -24.54 -2.53 19.11
C LYS A 549 -23.34 -2.99 19.95
N TRP A 550 -22.81 -2.09 20.74
CA TRP A 550 -21.83 -2.35 21.80
C TRP A 550 -22.47 -2.00 23.15
N ASN A 551 -22.71 -2.99 23.98
CA ASN A 551 -23.46 -2.83 25.23
C ASN A 551 -22.61 -2.90 26.50
N LYS A 552 -21.28 -2.93 26.35
CA LYS A 552 -20.37 -2.92 27.50
C LYS A 552 -20.21 -1.49 28.06
N PRO A 553 -19.92 -1.35 29.39
CA PRO A 553 -19.88 -0.03 30.03
C PRO A 553 -18.62 0.78 29.79
N PHE A 554 -17.87 0.42 28.78
CA PHE A 554 -16.61 1.06 28.36
C PHE A 554 -16.54 1.17 26.84
N ALA A 555 -15.63 1.99 26.33
CA ALA A 555 -15.43 2.16 24.90
C ALA A 555 -14.85 0.89 24.24
N ALA A 556 -15.32 0.58 23.03
CA ALA A 556 -14.76 -0.51 22.24
C ALA A 556 -13.33 -0.18 21.76
N HIS A 557 -12.53 -1.20 21.52
CA HIS A 557 -11.17 -1.08 20.99
C HIS A 557 -11.18 -0.63 19.53
N ASP A 558 -12.02 -1.22 18.70
CA ASP A 558 -12.14 -0.98 17.27
C ASP A 558 -13.58 -1.23 16.79
N VAL A 559 -13.83 -1.08 15.50
CA VAL A 559 -15.12 -1.41 14.91
C VAL A 559 -15.03 -2.49 13.83
N GLY A 560 -13.93 -3.21 13.75
CA GLY A 560 -13.77 -4.32 12.81
C GLY A 560 -12.36 -4.51 12.31
N THR A 561 -12.25 -5.22 11.20
CA THR A 561 -11.02 -5.41 10.43
C THR A 561 -11.16 -4.74 9.07
N TYR A 562 -10.21 -3.85 8.73
CA TYR A 562 -10.28 -3.04 7.51
C TYR A 562 -10.48 -3.90 6.25
N PRO A 563 -11.42 -3.58 5.35
CA PRO A 563 -12.31 -2.41 5.31
C PRO A 563 -13.72 -2.64 5.88
N LEU A 564 -13.93 -3.69 6.66
CA LEU A 564 -15.22 -4.08 7.19
C LEU A 564 -15.39 -3.58 8.64
N ALA A 565 -16.15 -2.50 8.80
CA ALA A 565 -16.43 -1.87 10.09
C ALA A 565 -17.82 -2.31 10.60
N ASN A 566 -17.94 -3.58 10.96
CA ASN A 566 -19.21 -4.20 11.37
C ASN A 566 -19.25 -4.57 12.86
N GLY A 567 -18.30 -4.15 13.65
CA GLY A 567 -18.16 -4.45 15.08
C GLY A 567 -16.76 -4.94 15.42
N GLN A 568 -16.35 -4.78 16.67
CA GLN A 568 -15.02 -5.13 17.16
C GLN A 568 -14.64 -6.56 16.81
N THR A 569 -13.44 -6.71 16.26
CA THR A 569 -12.86 -8.01 15.90
C THR A 569 -11.61 -8.36 16.71
N TYR A 570 -10.97 -7.37 17.34
CA TYR A 570 -9.83 -7.61 18.22
C TYR A 570 -10.26 -8.36 19.49
N GLY A 571 -9.47 -9.33 19.92
CA GLY A 571 -9.82 -10.22 21.01
C GLY A 571 -9.70 -9.62 22.41
N GLY A 572 -9.03 -8.47 22.56
CA GLY A 572 -8.86 -7.75 23.83
C GLY A 572 -9.67 -6.47 23.87
N ASP A 573 -10.40 -6.21 24.95
CA ASP A 573 -11.22 -5.01 25.06
C ASP A 573 -10.41 -3.76 25.44
N MET A 574 -9.34 -3.90 26.22
CA MET A 574 -8.51 -2.80 26.71
C MET A 574 -9.32 -1.64 27.30
N PRO A 575 -10.25 -1.92 28.23
CA PRO A 575 -11.35 -1.00 28.56
C PRO A 575 -10.90 0.30 29.21
N ILE A 576 -9.85 0.28 30.02
CA ILE A 576 -9.31 1.46 30.70
C ILE A 576 -8.61 2.38 29.72
N GLU A 577 -7.77 1.82 28.87
CA GLU A 577 -7.03 2.57 27.84
C GLU A 577 -7.99 3.24 26.86
N GLU A 578 -8.91 2.48 26.28
CA GLU A 578 -9.78 2.99 25.22
C GLU A 578 -10.78 4.02 25.75
N SER A 579 -11.37 3.78 26.93
CA SER A 579 -12.26 4.75 27.55
C SER A 579 -11.53 6.02 27.98
N GLY A 580 -10.32 5.88 28.52
CA GLY A 580 -9.47 7.01 28.88
C GLY A 580 -9.07 7.83 27.66
N ASN A 581 -8.67 7.18 26.60
CA ASN A 581 -8.31 7.83 25.32
C ASN A 581 -9.49 8.64 24.77
N MET A 582 -10.68 8.07 24.72
CA MET A 582 -11.88 8.75 24.23
C MET A 582 -12.24 9.98 25.07
N LEU A 583 -12.16 9.89 26.41
CA LEU A 583 -12.42 11.02 27.29
C LEU A 583 -11.40 12.15 27.11
N ILE A 584 -10.11 11.81 27.05
CA ILE A 584 -9.03 12.79 26.84
C ILE A 584 -9.20 13.50 25.49
N LEU A 585 -9.45 12.76 24.42
CA LEU A 585 -9.61 13.32 23.08
C LEU A 585 -10.87 14.17 22.94
N THR A 586 -11.96 13.79 23.61
CA THR A 586 -13.17 14.60 23.65
C THR A 586 -12.93 15.92 24.38
N ALA A 587 -12.20 15.88 25.51
CA ALA A 587 -11.79 17.08 26.23
C ALA A 587 -10.84 17.97 25.41
N ALA A 588 -9.87 17.36 24.73
CA ALA A 588 -8.95 18.08 23.85
C ALA A 588 -9.69 18.79 22.69
N THR A 589 -10.70 18.12 22.14
CA THR A 589 -11.58 18.73 21.11
C THR A 589 -12.31 19.95 21.65
N ALA A 590 -12.85 19.87 22.88
CA ALA A 590 -13.50 21.02 23.53
C ALA A 590 -12.53 22.20 23.73
N VAL A 591 -11.29 21.92 24.13
CA VAL A 591 -10.26 22.96 24.29
C VAL A 591 -9.96 23.65 22.97
N VAL A 592 -9.75 22.88 21.91
CA VAL A 592 -9.41 23.40 20.59
C VAL A 592 -10.55 24.20 19.97
N GLU A 593 -11.78 23.73 20.11
CA GLU A 593 -12.98 24.41 19.58
C GLU A 593 -13.45 25.58 20.47
N GLY A 594 -13.03 25.63 21.72
CA GLY A 594 -13.46 26.65 22.68
C GLY A 594 -14.89 26.48 23.19
N ASN A 595 -15.47 25.29 23.03
CA ASN A 595 -16.79 24.91 23.54
C ASN A 595 -16.86 23.41 23.76
N ALA A 596 -17.87 22.96 24.52
CA ALA A 596 -18.08 21.57 24.88
C ALA A 596 -19.26 20.92 24.12
N ASP A 597 -19.64 21.44 22.96
CA ASP A 597 -20.82 20.96 22.21
C ASP A 597 -20.69 19.49 21.82
N TYR A 598 -19.50 19.07 21.40
CA TYR A 598 -19.24 17.68 21.03
C TYR A 598 -19.34 16.74 22.25
N ALA A 599 -18.75 17.12 23.38
CA ALA A 599 -18.90 16.39 24.65
C ALA A 599 -20.35 16.33 25.11
N GLN A 600 -21.09 17.43 24.99
CA GLN A 600 -22.51 17.49 25.33
C GLN A 600 -23.35 16.50 24.52
N LYS A 601 -23.08 16.40 23.23
CA LYS A 601 -23.74 15.46 22.32
C LYS A 601 -23.60 14.00 22.78
N HIS A 602 -22.49 13.65 23.42
CA HIS A 602 -22.14 12.30 23.84
C HIS A 602 -22.08 12.14 25.38
N TRP A 603 -22.71 13.05 26.11
CA TRP A 603 -22.54 13.14 27.56
C TRP A 603 -22.94 11.87 28.32
N ASP A 604 -24.02 11.22 27.92
CA ASP A 604 -24.50 10.02 28.59
C ASP A 604 -23.51 8.86 28.49
N VAL A 605 -22.96 8.59 27.30
CA VAL A 605 -21.97 7.53 27.12
C VAL A 605 -20.64 7.89 27.77
N LEU A 606 -20.22 9.16 27.72
CA LEU A 606 -19.03 9.63 28.42
C LEU A 606 -19.16 9.46 29.93
N THR A 607 -20.34 9.69 30.48
CA THR A 607 -20.64 9.45 31.90
C THR A 607 -20.52 7.96 32.24
N THR A 608 -21.08 7.08 31.41
CA THR A 608 -20.97 5.63 31.58
C THR A 608 -19.52 5.17 31.62
N TRP A 609 -18.69 5.65 30.67
CA TRP A 609 -17.28 5.31 30.64
C TRP A 609 -16.49 5.88 31.82
N THR A 610 -16.85 7.09 32.28
CA THR A 610 -16.25 7.72 33.45
C THR A 610 -16.55 6.92 34.72
N ASP A 611 -17.81 6.48 34.92
CA ASP A 611 -18.19 5.64 36.03
C ASP A 611 -17.43 4.31 36.05
N TYR A 612 -17.25 3.70 34.87
CA TYR A 612 -16.43 2.49 34.74
C TYR A 612 -14.97 2.75 35.14
N LEU A 613 -14.35 3.83 34.65
CA LEU A 613 -12.99 4.20 35.02
C LEU A 613 -12.82 4.51 36.49
N ALA A 614 -13.81 5.17 37.11
CA ALA A 614 -13.80 5.45 38.55
C ALA A 614 -13.82 4.17 39.40
N GLN A 615 -14.51 3.14 38.92
CA GLN A 615 -14.60 1.86 39.61
C GLN A 615 -13.39 0.95 39.39
N TYR A 616 -12.87 0.86 38.17
CA TYR A 616 -11.89 -0.14 37.79
C TYR A 616 -10.52 0.43 37.40
N GLY A 617 -10.38 1.74 37.25
CA GLY A 617 -9.17 2.37 36.68
C GLY A 617 -7.93 2.33 37.56
N LEU A 618 -8.08 2.12 38.90
CA LEU A 618 -6.93 2.06 39.82
C LEU A 618 -6.24 0.70 39.85
N ASP A 619 -6.93 -0.36 39.48
CA ASP A 619 -6.41 -1.72 39.46
C ASP A 619 -7.03 -2.47 38.25
N PRO A 620 -6.60 -2.13 37.06
CA PRO A 620 -7.20 -2.69 35.85
C PRO A 620 -6.84 -4.16 35.66
N GLU A 621 -7.85 -4.97 35.36
CA GLU A 621 -7.66 -6.27 34.72
C GLU A 621 -7.50 -6.04 33.22
N ASN A 622 -6.41 -6.53 32.67
CA ASN A 622 -6.14 -6.43 31.21
C ASN A 622 -6.82 -7.57 30.45
#